data_66b8d2f1a469ee3517ebaf13b2aab19b
#
_entry.id   66b8d2f1a469ee3517ebaf13b2aab19b
#
_cell.length_a   1.000
_cell.length_b   1.000
_cell.length_c   1.000
_cell.angle_alpha   90.00
_cell.angle_beta   90.00
_cell.angle_gamma   90.00
#
_symmetry.space_group_name_H-M   'P 1'
#
loop_
_entity.id
_entity.type
_entity.pdbx_description
1 polymer ?
#
loop_
_entity_poly.entity_id
_entity_poly.type
_entity_poly.pdbx_seq_one_letter_code
_entity_poly.pdbx_strand_id
1 'polypeptide(L)'
;MVRIRINIMKNYFKSFFLYELLLGMKVTFLNMFKKKITLRYPEEKAPQSPRFRGLHALRRYPSGEERCIGCKLCEAVCPALAITIDTEERNDGTRRTTKYDIDLFKCIFCGFCEEACPVDAIVETRIFEYHFEERGDNILKKGDLLKIGDKYENEILIDQAAKSQRN
;
A
#
# COMPACT_ATOMS: atom_id res chain seq x y z
N MET A 1 16.16 -6.18 -58.34
CA MET A 1 17.22 -5.24 -57.92
C MET A 1 16.78 -3.77 -57.85
N VAL A 2 16.02 -3.25 -58.79
CA VAL A 2 15.61 -1.82 -58.83
C VAL A 2 14.74 -1.43 -57.62
N ARG A 3 13.76 -2.23 -57.19
CA ARG A 3 12.87 -1.95 -56.03
C ARG A 3 13.61 -1.79 -54.70
N ILE A 4 14.68 -2.56 -54.48
CA ILE A 4 15.50 -2.52 -53.25
C ILE A 4 16.29 -1.20 -53.21
N ARG A 5 16.88 -0.75 -54.35
CA ARG A 5 17.62 0.52 -54.44
C ARG A 5 16.71 1.73 -54.15
N ILE A 6 15.48 1.73 -54.68
CA ILE A 6 14.52 2.83 -54.47
C ILE A 6 14.12 2.94 -52.99
N ASN A 7 13.92 1.80 -52.28
CA ASN A 7 13.62 1.81 -50.84
C ASN A 7 14.80 2.28 -49.99
N ILE A 8 16.02 1.92 -50.38
CA ILE A 8 17.22 2.39 -49.68
C ILE A 8 17.38 3.91 -49.85
N MET A 9 17.25 4.45 -51.04
CA MET A 9 17.31 5.90 -51.29
C MET A 9 16.21 6.67 -50.55
N LYS A 10 14.96 6.16 -50.50
CA LYS A 10 13.89 6.76 -49.72
C LYS A 10 14.20 6.78 -48.23
N ASN A 11 14.84 5.76 -47.68
CA ASN A 11 15.25 5.71 -46.29
C ASN A 11 16.35 6.72 -45.98
N TYR A 12 17.35 6.86 -46.84
CA TYR A 12 18.37 7.91 -46.70
C TYR A 12 17.79 9.33 -46.76
N PHE A 13 16.86 9.60 -47.65
CA PHE A 13 16.16 10.89 -47.68
C PHE A 13 15.34 11.17 -46.43
N LYS A 14 14.61 10.17 -45.93
CA LYS A 14 13.87 10.30 -44.67
C LYS A 14 14.79 10.54 -43.47
N SER A 15 15.92 9.86 -43.43
CA SER A 15 16.92 10.02 -42.35
C SER A 15 17.59 11.39 -42.43
N PHE A 16 17.93 11.87 -43.66
CA PHE A 16 18.56 13.17 -43.88
C PHE A 16 17.64 14.34 -43.43
N PHE A 17 16.34 14.26 -43.72
CA PHE A 17 15.35 15.25 -43.32
C PHE A 17 14.80 15.03 -41.91
N LEU A 18 15.39 14.13 -41.12
CA LEU A 18 14.97 13.85 -39.75
C LEU A 18 13.45 13.64 -39.64
N TYR A 19 12.85 12.97 -40.63
CA TYR A 19 11.39 12.78 -40.73
C TYR A 19 10.81 12.11 -39.50
N GLU A 20 11.52 11.16 -38.93
CA GLU A 20 11.08 10.47 -37.69
C GLU A 20 11.12 11.40 -36.48
N LEU A 21 12.07 12.34 -36.45
CA LEU A 21 12.10 13.39 -35.40
C LEU A 21 10.87 14.30 -35.51
N LEU A 22 10.52 14.71 -36.71
CA LEU A 22 9.33 15.52 -36.96
C LEU A 22 8.05 14.79 -36.59
N LEU A 23 7.97 13.47 -36.83
CA LEU A 23 6.85 12.63 -36.35
C LEU A 23 6.79 12.59 -34.84
N GLY A 24 7.92 12.41 -34.16
CA GLY A 24 8.00 12.47 -32.71
C GLY A 24 7.57 13.83 -32.15
N MET A 25 8.04 14.91 -32.71
CA MET A 25 7.62 16.28 -32.39
C MET A 25 6.12 16.50 -32.61
N LYS A 26 5.54 15.97 -33.65
CA LYS A 26 4.08 16.02 -33.89
C LYS A 26 3.30 15.34 -32.75
N VAL A 27 3.75 14.18 -32.31
CA VAL A 27 3.09 13.45 -31.19
C VAL A 27 3.13 14.27 -29.91
N THR A 28 4.28 14.82 -29.54
CA THR A 28 4.41 15.64 -28.32
C THR A 28 3.59 16.93 -28.44
N PHE A 29 3.62 17.59 -29.60
CA PHE A 29 2.83 18.78 -29.86
C PHE A 29 1.32 18.54 -29.73
N LEU A 30 0.81 17.46 -30.32
CA LEU A 30 -0.61 17.10 -30.20
C LEU A 30 -1.00 16.74 -28.75
N ASN A 31 -0.10 16.13 -27.99
CA ASN A 31 -0.36 15.82 -26.59
C ASN A 31 -0.39 17.05 -25.69
N MET A 32 0.24 18.16 -26.07
CA MET A 32 0.20 19.42 -25.33
C MET A 32 -1.23 19.99 -25.22
N PHE A 33 -2.07 19.75 -26.24
CA PHE A 33 -3.47 20.21 -26.26
C PHE A 33 -4.48 19.22 -25.68
N LYS A 34 -4.04 18.02 -25.28
CA LYS A 34 -4.92 17.05 -24.62
C LYS A 34 -5.18 17.42 -23.18
N LYS A 35 -6.33 16.96 -22.64
CA LYS A 35 -6.64 17.09 -21.23
C LYS A 35 -5.54 16.44 -20.40
N LYS A 36 -5.04 17.16 -19.41
CA LYS A 36 -4.04 16.65 -18.47
C LYS A 36 -4.62 15.48 -17.66
N ILE A 37 -3.85 14.40 -17.52
CA ILE A 37 -4.20 13.21 -16.74
C ILE A 37 -3.54 13.30 -15.35
N THR A 38 -2.52 14.13 -15.20
CA THR A 38 -1.79 14.31 -13.95
C THR A 38 -2.65 14.98 -12.89
N LEU A 39 -2.61 14.43 -11.69
CA LEU A 39 -3.24 15.00 -10.50
C LEU A 39 -2.28 15.98 -9.82
N ARG A 40 -2.84 17.04 -9.24
CA ARG A 40 -2.07 18.03 -8.49
C ARG A 40 -2.05 17.66 -7.01
N TYR A 41 -1.18 16.70 -6.67
CA TYR A 41 -0.97 16.38 -5.27
C TYR A 41 -0.24 17.56 -4.56
N PRO A 42 -0.61 17.95 -3.31
CA PRO A 42 -1.59 17.30 -2.41
C PRO A 42 -3.03 17.79 -2.54
N GLU A 43 -3.32 18.81 -3.39
CA GLU A 43 -4.66 19.39 -3.54
C GLU A 43 -5.67 18.39 -4.12
N GLU A 44 -5.20 17.57 -5.07
CA GLU A 44 -5.98 16.50 -5.68
C GLU A 44 -5.35 15.15 -5.34
N LYS A 45 -6.10 14.28 -4.65
CA LYS A 45 -5.65 12.93 -4.31
C LYS A 45 -6.29 11.90 -5.24
N ALA A 46 -5.49 10.92 -5.65
CA ALA A 46 -6.01 9.78 -6.41
C ALA A 46 -6.93 8.93 -5.53
N PRO A 47 -8.08 8.46 -6.06
CA PRO A 47 -8.92 7.52 -5.34
C PRO A 47 -8.16 6.21 -5.10
N GLN A 48 -8.07 5.80 -3.84
CA GLN A 48 -7.38 4.56 -3.47
C GLN A 48 -8.32 3.36 -3.56
N SER A 49 -7.74 2.22 -3.94
CA SER A 49 -8.47 0.95 -3.92
C SER A 49 -8.80 0.54 -2.48
N PRO A 50 -9.95 -0.13 -2.23
CA PRO A 50 -10.23 -0.76 -0.94
C PRO A 50 -9.18 -1.81 -0.52
N ARG A 51 -8.41 -2.32 -1.47
CA ARG A 51 -7.29 -3.27 -1.23
C ARG A 51 -5.93 -2.58 -1.13
N PHE A 52 -5.91 -1.27 -0.92
CA PHE A 52 -4.66 -0.55 -0.70
C PHE A 52 -4.01 -1.03 0.60
N ARG A 53 -2.70 -1.22 0.58
CA ARG A 53 -1.91 -1.72 1.69
C ARG A 53 -1.04 -0.58 2.22
N GLY A 54 -1.57 0.17 3.16
CA GLY A 54 -0.87 1.25 3.85
C GLY A 54 -0.57 0.92 5.30
N LEU A 55 -0.55 1.93 6.14
CA LEU A 55 -0.16 1.80 7.54
C LEU A 55 -1.05 0.81 8.30
N HIS A 56 -0.45 0.01 9.17
CA HIS A 56 -1.13 -1.00 9.97
C HIS A 56 -1.97 -0.38 11.09
N ALA A 57 -3.06 -1.06 11.43
CA ALA A 57 -3.91 -0.71 12.56
C ALA A 57 -4.32 -1.96 13.33
N LEU A 58 -4.45 -1.85 14.65
CA LEU A 58 -5.06 -2.87 15.51
C LEU A 58 -6.48 -2.47 15.86
N ARG A 59 -7.41 -3.40 15.69
CA ARG A 59 -8.84 -3.18 15.91
C ARG A 59 -9.33 -3.63 17.27
N ARG A 60 -10.42 -3.00 17.71
CA ARG A 60 -11.18 -3.39 18.90
C ARG A 60 -12.54 -3.95 18.51
N TYR A 61 -13.14 -4.68 19.43
CA TYR A 61 -14.56 -5.01 19.39
C TYR A 61 -15.40 -3.78 19.78
N PRO A 62 -16.70 -3.74 19.43
CA PRO A 62 -17.60 -2.67 19.89
C PRO A 62 -17.67 -2.51 21.41
N SER A 63 -17.32 -3.57 22.14
CA SER A 63 -17.19 -3.55 23.60
C SER A 63 -16.00 -2.75 24.13
N GLY A 64 -15.09 -2.29 23.22
CA GLY A 64 -13.82 -1.63 23.56
C GLY A 64 -12.66 -2.60 23.83
N GLU A 65 -12.91 -3.91 23.86
CA GLU A 65 -11.89 -4.92 24.06
C GLU A 65 -11.05 -5.11 22.80
N GLU A 66 -9.74 -5.38 22.98
CA GLU A 66 -8.84 -5.64 21.86
C GLU A 66 -9.19 -6.97 21.16
N ARG A 67 -9.24 -6.99 19.85
CA ARG A 67 -9.49 -8.22 19.07
C ARG A 67 -8.32 -9.19 19.13
N CYS A 68 -7.09 -8.70 19.31
CA CYS A 68 -5.89 -9.52 19.28
C CYS A 68 -5.87 -10.52 20.44
N ILE A 69 -5.82 -11.81 20.10
CA ILE A 69 -5.76 -12.93 21.04
C ILE A 69 -4.33 -13.44 21.28
N GLY A 70 -3.32 -12.77 20.73
CA GLY A 70 -1.91 -13.14 20.92
C GLY A 70 -1.52 -14.49 20.30
N CYS A 71 -2.13 -14.91 19.20
CA CYS A 71 -1.84 -16.21 18.54
C CYS A 71 -0.49 -16.24 17.81
N LYS A 72 0.16 -15.09 17.58
CA LYS A 72 1.46 -14.92 16.89
C LYS A 72 1.49 -15.38 15.42
N LEU A 73 0.37 -15.68 14.78
CA LEU A 73 0.35 -16.08 13.37
C LEU A 73 0.89 -14.99 12.45
N CYS A 74 0.55 -13.73 12.70
CA CYS A 74 1.04 -12.59 11.91
C CYS A 74 2.56 -12.39 12.04
N GLU A 75 3.15 -12.69 13.21
CA GLU A 75 4.60 -12.70 13.42
C GLU A 75 5.25 -13.84 12.60
N ALA A 76 4.68 -15.04 12.68
CA ALA A 76 5.21 -16.23 12.00
C ALA A 76 5.14 -16.14 10.47
N VAL A 77 4.08 -15.53 9.91
CA VAL A 77 3.90 -15.41 8.45
C VAL A 77 4.66 -14.23 7.83
N CYS A 78 5.20 -13.32 8.65
CA CYS A 78 5.85 -12.12 8.17
C CYS A 78 7.17 -12.43 7.44
N PRO A 79 7.28 -12.23 6.12
CA PRO A 79 8.49 -12.57 5.36
C PRO A 79 9.67 -11.65 5.70
N ALA A 80 9.39 -10.45 6.19
CA ALA A 80 10.39 -9.45 6.56
C ALA A 80 10.77 -9.48 8.03
N LEU A 81 10.15 -10.36 8.84
CA LEU A 81 10.34 -10.43 10.30
C LEU A 81 10.19 -9.06 10.98
N ALA A 82 9.20 -8.28 10.51
CA ALA A 82 8.98 -6.92 10.96
C ALA A 82 8.09 -6.83 12.20
N ILE A 83 7.41 -7.92 12.58
CA ILE A 83 6.44 -7.96 13.68
C ILE A 83 7.06 -8.69 14.86
N THR A 84 6.93 -8.12 16.05
CA THR A 84 7.37 -8.74 17.31
C THR A 84 6.22 -8.69 18.32
N ILE A 85 5.86 -9.85 18.88
CA ILE A 85 4.71 -9.97 19.77
C ILE A 85 5.11 -10.69 21.05
N ASP A 86 4.83 -10.06 22.20
CA ASP A 86 4.88 -10.70 23.50
C ASP A 86 3.46 -10.89 24.03
N THR A 87 3.23 -12.02 24.68
CA THR A 87 1.90 -12.43 25.17
C THR A 87 1.97 -12.91 26.60
N GLU A 88 0.93 -12.62 27.36
CA GLU A 88 0.74 -13.11 28.72
C GLU A 88 -0.60 -13.83 28.84
N GLU A 89 -0.65 -14.78 29.79
CA GLU A 89 -1.88 -15.45 30.17
C GLU A 89 -2.60 -14.62 31.24
N ARG A 90 -3.91 -14.43 31.05
CA ARG A 90 -4.78 -13.77 32.02
C ARG A 90 -5.26 -14.77 33.07
N ASN A 91 -5.79 -14.25 34.17
CA ASN A 91 -6.39 -15.04 35.25
C ASN A 91 -7.58 -15.91 34.77
N ASP A 92 -8.18 -15.59 33.63
CA ASP A 92 -9.28 -16.33 33.01
C ASP A 92 -8.81 -17.42 32.04
N GLY A 93 -7.50 -17.67 31.94
CA GLY A 93 -6.88 -18.64 31.03
C GLY A 93 -6.80 -18.18 29.59
N THR A 94 -7.27 -16.95 29.26
CA THR A 94 -7.12 -16.39 27.91
C THR A 94 -5.76 -15.73 27.71
N ARG A 95 -5.27 -15.70 26.48
CA ARG A 95 -4.03 -14.98 26.13
C ARG A 95 -4.33 -13.55 25.75
N ARG A 96 -3.44 -12.64 26.13
CA ARG A 96 -3.44 -11.26 25.65
C ARG A 96 -2.06 -10.81 25.25
N THR A 97 -2.03 -9.89 24.30
CA THR A 97 -0.82 -9.28 23.80
C THR A 97 -0.39 -8.19 24.76
N THR A 98 0.80 -8.30 25.35
CA THR A 98 1.41 -7.24 26.14
C THR A 98 2.20 -6.27 25.28
N LYS A 99 2.91 -6.81 24.30
CA LYS A 99 3.70 -6.05 23.34
C LYS A 99 3.31 -6.44 21.91
N TYR A 100 3.17 -5.45 21.05
CA TYR A 100 2.94 -5.64 19.63
C TYR A 100 3.66 -4.50 18.89
N ASP A 101 4.81 -4.81 18.32
CA ASP A 101 5.66 -3.85 17.65
C ASP A 101 5.77 -4.21 16.16
N ILE A 102 5.67 -3.21 15.30
CA ILE A 102 5.90 -3.34 13.86
C ILE A 102 7.02 -2.38 13.46
N ASP A 103 8.12 -2.93 12.94
CA ASP A 103 9.20 -2.14 12.35
C ASP A 103 8.85 -1.80 10.90
N LEU A 104 8.46 -0.54 10.65
CA LEU A 104 8.03 -0.07 9.33
C LEU A 104 9.17 0.02 8.30
N PHE A 105 10.43 0.06 8.74
CA PHE A 105 11.56 0.00 7.80
C PHE A 105 11.84 -1.41 7.29
N LYS A 106 11.47 -2.44 8.04
CA LYS A 106 11.51 -3.81 7.58
C LYS A 106 10.26 -4.21 6.81
N CYS A 107 9.10 -3.64 7.17
CA CYS A 107 7.82 -4.00 6.60
C CYS A 107 7.76 -3.68 5.11
N ILE A 108 7.35 -4.66 4.31
CA ILE A 108 7.15 -4.53 2.86
C ILE A 108 5.68 -4.35 2.45
N PHE A 109 4.79 -4.17 3.41
CA PHE A 109 3.35 -3.96 3.20
C PHE A 109 2.71 -5.06 2.32
N CYS A 110 3.06 -6.32 2.56
CA CYS A 110 2.58 -7.47 1.78
C CYS A 110 1.15 -7.93 2.14
N GLY A 111 0.62 -7.55 3.30
CA GLY A 111 -0.72 -7.89 3.76
C GLY A 111 -0.88 -9.29 4.36
N PHE A 112 0.16 -10.13 4.40
CA PHE A 112 0.06 -11.49 4.93
C PHE A 112 -0.33 -11.53 6.40
N CYS A 113 0.02 -10.51 7.19
CA CYS A 113 -0.40 -10.39 8.57
C CYS A 113 -1.91 -10.18 8.72
N GLU A 114 -2.54 -9.41 7.81
CA GLU A 114 -3.99 -9.23 7.75
C GLU A 114 -4.68 -10.55 7.35
N GLU A 115 -4.17 -11.22 6.31
CA GLU A 115 -4.74 -12.47 5.80
C GLU A 115 -4.62 -13.63 6.81
N ALA A 116 -3.55 -13.69 7.59
CA ALA A 116 -3.32 -14.74 8.58
C ALA A 116 -4.05 -14.53 9.90
N CYS A 117 -4.67 -13.37 10.12
CA CYS A 117 -5.31 -13.04 11.39
C CYS A 117 -6.72 -13.67 11.50
N PRO A 118 -6.95 -14.64 12.42
CA PRO A 118 -8.23 -15.34 12.52
C PRO A 118 -9.36 -14.48 13.09
N VAL A 119 -9.04 -13.33 13.67
CA VAL A 119 -10.00 -12.45 14.37
C VAL A 119 -10.03 -11.04 13.78
N ASP A 120 -9.42 -10.81 12.62
CA ASP A 120 -9.30 -9.49 11.97
C ASP A 120 -8.82 -8.40 12.92
N ALA A 121 -7.82 -8.72 13.75
CA ALA A 121 -7.28 -7.79 14.73
C ALA A 121 -6.28 -6.83 14.09
N ILE A 122 -5.40 -7.32 13.19
CA ILE A 122 -4.46 -6.52 12.43
C ILE A 122 -5.00 -6.31 11.02
N VAL A 123 -5.01 -5.07 10.55
CA VAL A 123 -5.45 -4.69 9.20
C VAL A 123 -4.54 -3.63 8.62
N GLU A 124 -4.46 -3.57 7.30
CA GLU A 124 -3.79 -2.49 6.57
C GLU A 124 -4.82 -1.43 6.15
N THR A 125 -4.51 -0.17 6.43
CA THR A 125 -5.36 0.99 6.15
C THR A 125 -4.99 1.66 4.84
N ARG A 126 -5.71 2.72 4.47
CA ARG A 126 -5.36 3.58 3.32
C ARG A 126 -4.34 4.68 3.66
N ILE A 127 -3.84 4.71 4.89
CA ILE A 127 -2.90 5.75 5.33
C ILE A 127 -1.52 5.46 4.72
N PHE A 128 -0.99 6.42 3.96
CA PHE A 128 0.36 6.37 3.40
C PHE A 128 1.14 7.67 3.63
N GLU A 129 0.46 8.72 4.11
CA GLU A 129 1.04 10.02 4.39
C GLU A 129 1.54 10.05 5.84
N TYR A 130 2.75 9.56 6.07
CA TYR A 130 3.43 9.60 7.36
C TYR A 130 4.94 9.75 7.14
N HIS A 131 5.63 10.28 8.13
CA HIS A 131 7.08 10.44 8.13
C HIS A 131 7.61 10.20 9.54
N PHE A 132 8.90 10.00 9.63
CA PHE A 132 9.61 9.82 10.89
C PHE A 132 10.79 10.79 10.91
N GLU A 133 11.00 11.48 12.03
CA GLU A 133 12.09 12.46 12.19
C GLU A 133 13.29 11.82 12.86
N GLU A 134 13.06 10.90 13.80
CA GLU A 134 14.12 10.27 14.58
C GLU A 134 14.19 8.75 14.32
N ARG A 135 15.39 8.19 14.58
CA ARG A 135 15.59 6.74 14.54
C ARG A 135 14.86 6.09 15.71
N GLY A 136 13.99 5.14 15.41
CA GLY A 136 13.18 4.44 16.41
C GLY A 136 11.70 4.78 16.34
N ASP A 137 11.31 5.93 15.80
CA ASP A 137 9.92 6.32 15.58
C ASP A 137 9.24 5.45 14.52
N ASN A 138 10.04 4.78 13.69
CA ASN A 138 9.58 3.80 12.72
C ASN A 138 9.00 2.51 13.35
N ILE A 139 9.16 2.30 14.65
CA ILE A 139 8.60 1.16 15.36
C ILE A 139 7.23 1.54 15.91
N LEU A 140 6.18 1.15 15.22
CA LEU A 140 4.82 1.33 15.72
C LEU A 140 4.54 0.37 16.86
N LYS A 141 4.24 0.94 18.03
CA LYS A 141 3.90 0.18 19.23
C LYS A 141 2.41 -0.14 19.26
N LYS A 142 2.04 -1.15 20.07
CA LYS A 142 0.65 -1.58 20.29
C LYS A 142 -0.32 -0.42 20.53
N GLY A 143 0.08 0.54 21.38
CA GLY A 143 -0.78 1.69 21.71
C GLY A 143 -1.06 2.59 20.52
N ASP A 144 -0.10 2.79 19.64
CA ASP A 144 -0.25 3.65 18.45
C ASP A 144 -1.07 2.94 17.37
N LEU A 145 -0.84 1.63 17.20
CA LEU A 145 -1.65 0.79 16.29
C LEU A 145 -3.13 0.77 16.70
N LEU A 146 -3.43 0.71 18.01
CA LEU A 146 -4.79 0.78 18.51
C LEU A 146 -5.42 2.16 18.30
N LYS A 147 -4.68 3.26 18.53
CA LYS A 147 -5.16 4.62 18.27
C LYS A 147 -5.51 4.81 16.79
N ILE A 148 -4.69 4.25 15.87
CA ILE A 148 -4.97 4.29 14.44
C ILE A 148 -6.26 3.50 14.16
N GLY A 149 -6.41 2.30 14.72
CA GLY A 149 -7.62 1.50 14.56
C GLY A 149 -8.86 2.23 15.06
N ASP A 150 -8.83 2.78 16.28
CA ASP A 150 -9.95 3.51 16.86
C ASP A 150 -10.37 4.73 16.01
N LYS A 151 -9.39 5.42 15.40
CA LYS A 151 -9.63 6.60 14.57
C LYS A 151 -10.24 6.27 13.20
N TYR A 152 -9.81 5.17 12.59
CA TYR A 152 -10.17 4.82 11.21
C TYR A 152 -11.08 3.60 11.10
N GLU A 153 -11.68 3.13 12.20
CA GLU A 153 -12.52 1.91 12.21
C GLU A 153 -13.67 1.95 11.19
N ASN A 154 -14.32 3.11 11.00
CA ASN A 154 -15.39 3.25 10.03
C ASN A 154 -14.92 3.03 8.58
N GLU A 155 -13.74 3.56 8.22
CA GLU A 155 -13.16 3.36 6.90
C GLU A 155 -12.73 1.91 6.69
N ILE A 156 -12.14 1.29 7.71
CA ILE A 156 -11.74 -0.11 7.71
C ILE A 156 -12.94 -1.03 7.47
N LEU A 157 -14.08 -0.76 8.13
CA LEU A 157 -15.31 -1.53 7.93
C LEU A 157 -15.84 -1.42 6.50
N ILE A 158 -15.84 -0.22 5.93
CA ILE A 158 -16.25 0.01 4.52
C ILE A 158 -15.34 -0.78 3.57
N ASP A 159 -14.03 -0.74 3.79
CA ASP A 159 -13.06 -1.44 2.95
C ASP A 159 -13.19 -2.95 3.04
N GLN A 160 -13.41 -3.49 4.24
CA GLN A 160 -13.65 -4.93 4.43
C GLN A 160 -14.94 -5.38 3.75
N ALA A 161 -16.02 -4.61 3.84
CA ALA A 161 -17.26 -4.90 3.13
C ALA A 161 -17.04 -4.90 1.61
N ALA A 162 -16.29 -3.95 1.08
CA ALA A 162 -15.95 -3.88 -0.35
C ALA A 162 -15.00 -5.02 -0.80
N LYS A 163 -14.09 -5.48 0.07
CA LYS A 163 -13.24 -6.67 -0.19
C LYS A 163 -14.09 -7.94 -0.28
N SER A 164 -15.05 -8.11 0.64
CA SER A 164 -15.92 -9.30 0.72
C SER A 164 -16.87 -9.46 -0.48
N GLN A 165 -17.37 -8.38 -1.05
CA GLN A 165 -18.31 -8.42 -2.20
C GLN A 165 -17.68 -8.90 -3.51
N ARG A 166 -16.35 -9.00 -3.59
CA ARG A 166 -15.60 -9.35 -4.81
C ARG A 166 -14.97 -10.74 -4.77
N ASN A 167 -15.12 -11.47 -3.69
CA ASN A 167 -14.74 -12.87 -3.55
C ASN A 167 -15.98 -13.77 -3.75
#